data_17baf1e12848d6594b967b1497b10a58
#
_entry.id   17baf1e12848d6594b967b1497b10a58
#
_cell.length_a   1.000
_cell.length_b   1.000
_cell.length_c   1.000
_cell.angle_alpha   90.00
_cell.angle_beta   90.00
_cell.angle_gamma   90.00
#
_symmetry.space_group_name_H-M   'P 1'
#
loop_
_entity.id
_entity.type
_entity.pdbx_description
1 polymer ?
#
loop_
_entity_poly.entity_id
_entity_poly.type
_entity_poly.pdbx_seq_one_letter_code
_entity_poly.pdbx_strand_id
1 'polypeptide(L)'
;MEKQELWLNLPVKNLQKSKEFFQSLGFKSTRDVPGMVGFTIGQVPVMMVAEPDFKRYASHAVANTKNGSELLISVDAPDRAYVDGMADKVARAGGTVFSEPQEVQGWMYNMGFADPDGHRWNIVHLDWDNQPEE
;
A
#
# COMPACT_ATOMS: atom_id res chain seq x y z
N MET A 1 -8.31 15.37 24.10
CA MET A 1 -8.52 15.18 22.66
C MET A 1 -9.71 14.25 22.45
N GLU A 2 -10.72 14.76 21.82
CA GLU A 2 -11.94 13.98 21.59
C GLU A 2 -11.79 12.94 20.50
N LYS A 3 -10.84 13.13 19.57
CA LYS A 3 -10.67 12.28 18.41
C LYS A 3 -9.21 12.13 18.09
N GLN A 4 -8.76 10.90 18.07
CA GLN A 4 -7.40 10.58 17.64
C GLN A 4 -7.40 10.22 16.16
N GLU A 5 -6.36 10.62 15.47
CA GLU A 5 -6.14 10.24 14.08
C GLU A 5 -4.91 9.37 14.00
N LEU A 6 -4.95 8.42 13.09
CA LEU A 6 -3.83 7.53 12.83
C LEU A 6 -3.33 7.77 11.42
N TRP A 7 -2.02 7.79 11.25
CA TRP A 7 -1.44 7.71 9.91
C TRP A 7 -0.23 6.81 9.94
N LEU A 8 0.12 6.29 8.76
CA LEU A 8 1.26 5.40 8.60
C LEU A 8 2.40 6.17 7.95
N ASN A 9 3.62 5.88 8.37
CA ASN A 9 4.83 6.40 7.74
C ASN A 9 5.62 5.22 7.19
N LEU A 10 5.97 5.29 5.91
CA LEU A 10 6.75 4.26 5.24
C LEU A 10 8.05 4.87 4.72
N PRO A 11 9.20 4.25 5.01
CA PRO A 11 10.48 4.76 4.49
C PRO A 11 10.60 4.49 3.00
N VAL A 12 11.07 5.49 2.25
CA VAL A 12 11.29 5.35 0.82
C VAL A 12 12.65 5.92 0.43
N LYS A 13 13.25 5.32 -0.59
CA LYS A 13 14.55 5.76 -1.11
C LYS A 13 14.42 6.95 -2.05
N ASN A 14 13.34 7.00 -2.83
CA ASN A 14 13.13 8.02 -3.84
C ASN A 14 11.67 8.49 -3.80
N LEU A 15 11.44 9.67 -3.24
CA LEU A 15 10.09 10.23 -3.05
C LEU A 15 9.36 10.41 -4.39
N GLN A 16 10.04 10.93 -5.41
CA GLN A 16 9.41 11.19 -6.69
C GLN A 16 8.98 9.89 -7.38
N LYS A 17 9.82 8.87 -7.31
CA LYS A 17 9.51 7.55 -7.86
C LYS A 17 8.31 6.91 -7.15
N SER A 18 8.25 7.00 -5.83
CA SER A 18 7.12 6.49 -5.05
C SER A 18 5.83 7.25 -5.37
N LYS A 19 5.92 8.57 -5.47
CA LYS A 19 4.78 9.41 -5.84
C LYS A 19 4.22 9.01 -7.19
N GLU A 20 5.06 8.90 -8.20
CA GLU A 20 4.65 8.51 -9.55
C GLU A 20 4.05 7.11 -9.58
N PHE A 21 4.64 6.19 -8.82
CA PHE A 21 4.13 4.82 -8.74
C PHE A 21 2.68 4.80 -8.22
N PHE A 22 2.43 5.41 -7.05
CA PHE A 22 1.09 5.39 -6.45
C PHE A 22 0.08 6.21 -7.25
N GLN A 23 0.49 7.31 -7.87
CA GLN A 23 -0.38 8.05 -8.79
C GLN A 23 -0.78 7.20 -9.99
N SER A 24 0.13 6.39 -10.51
CA SER A 24 -0.15 5.46 -11.62
C SER A 24 -1.16 4.39 -11.24
N LEU A 25 -1.26 4.06 -9.97
CA LEU A 25 -2.26 3.12 -9.46
C LEU A 25 -3.63 3.76 -9.25
N GLY A 26 -3.73 5.08 -9.36
CA GLY A 26 -4.98 5.81 -9.18
C GLY A 26 -5.13 6.52 -7.85
N PHE A 27 -4.14 6.46 -6.98
CA PHE A 27 -4.18 7.18 -5.71
C PHE A 27 -3.76 8.64 -5.92
N LYS A 28 -4.39 9.55 -5.17
CA LYS A 28 -4.09 10.97 -5.26
C LYS A 28 -3.19 11.40 -4.13
N SER A 29 -2.14 12.13 -4.47
CA SER A 29 -1.28 12.74 -3.46
C SER A 29 -2.03 13.86 -2.75
N THR A 30 -2.06 13.79 -1.43
CA THR A 30 -2.73 14.77 -0.58
C THR A 30 -1.76 15.70 0.14
N ARG A 31 -0.48 15.38 0.10
CA ARG A 31 0.56 16.21 0.71
C ARG A 31 1.88 15.99 -0.03
N ASP A 32 2.58 17.08 -0.30
CA ASP A 32 3.89 17.06 -0.96
C ASP A 32 4.73 18.18 -0.35
N VAL A 33 5.56 17.80 0.59
CA VAL A 33 6.46 18.73 1.30
C VAL A 33 7.88 18.16 1.26
N PRO A 34 8.91 18.97 1.56
CA PRO A 34 10.27 18.44 1.59
C PRO A 34 10.40 17.21 2.48
N GLY A 35 10.91 16.11 1.93
CA GLY A 35 11.13 14.86 2.67
C GLY A 35 9.92 13.95 2.81
N MET A 36 8.75 14.32 2.27
CA MET A 36 7.54 13.56 2.51
C MET A 36 6.50 13.73 1.41
N VAL A 37 5.90 12.63 0.97
CA VAL A 37 4.75 12.62 0.06
C VAL A 37 3.63 11.82 0.71
N GLY A 38 2.47 12.41 0.84
CA GLY A 38 1.32 11.75 1.49
C GLY A 38 0.21 11.40 0.54
N PHE A 39 -0.44 10.28 0.81
CA PHE A 39 -1.66 9.83 0.15
C PHE A 39 -2.69 9.53 1.23
N THR A 40 -3.95 9.75 0.94
CA THR A 40 -5.03 9.32 1.83
C THR A 40 -5.75 8.15 1.18
N ILE A 41 -5.72 7.00 1.85
CA ILE A 41 -6.34 5.78 1.37
C ILE A 41 -7.48 5.44 2.32
N GLY A 42 -8.71 5.46 1.79
CA GLY A 42 -9.88 5.47 2.65
C GLY A 42 -9.84 6.74 3.51
N GLN A 43 -9.75 6.57 4.82
CA GLN A 43 -9.63 7.68 5.78
C GLN A 43 -8.27 7.71 6.46
N VAL A 44 -7.33 6.90 6.00
CA VAL A 44 -6.01 6.77 6.63
C VAL A 44 -4.95 7.42 5.75
N PRO A 45 -4.26 8.45 6.25
CA PRO A 45 -3.11 9.00 5.53
C PRO A 45 -1.94 8.01 5.56
N VAL A 46 -1.29 7.84 4.41
CA VAL A 46 -0.07 7.05 4.29
C VAL A 46 1.01 7.98 3.77
N MET A 47 2.03 8.18 4.58
CA MET A 47 3.11 9.11 4.29
C MET A 47 4.33 8.33 3.82
N MET A 48 4.81 8.65 2.62
CA MET A 48 6.09 8.18 2.12
C MET A 48 7.14 9.14 2.63
N VAL A 49 8.04 8.65 3.47
CA VAL A 49 9.04 9.48 4.17
C VAL A 49 10.42 9.09 3.71
N ALA A 50 11.24 10.08 3.31
CA ALA A 50 12.61 9.82 2.91
C ALA A 50 13.36 9.08 4.02
N GLU A 51 14.17 8.09 3.67
CA GLU A 51 14.85 7.23 4.64
C GLU A 51 15.61 7.97 5.74
N PRO A 52 16.36 9.04 5.44
CA PRO A 52 17.06 9.77 6.50
C PRO A 52 16.11 10.38 7.53
N ASP A 53 14.99 10.92 7.08
CA ASP A 53 13.97 11.48 7.96
C ASP A 53 13.24 10.40 8.75
N PHE A 54 12.96 9.27 8.11
CA PHE A 54 12.32 8.13 8.77
C PHE A 54 13.19 7.62 9.93
N LYS A 55 14.49 7.44 9.69
CA LYS A 55 15.43 7.02 10.74
C LYS A 55 15.38 7.94 11.94
N ARG A 56 15.32 9.25 11.67
CA ARG A 56 15.29 10.26 12.73
C ARG A 56 14.00 10.17 13.54
N TYR A 57 12.84 10.04 12.86
CA TYR A 57 11.56 9.96 13.54
C TYR A 57 11.39 8.65 14.31
N ALA A 58 11.80 7.53 13.74
CA ALA A 58 11.68 6.22 14.37
C ALA A 58 12.78 5.94 15.40
N SER A 59 13.87 6.72 15.36
CA SER A 59 15.05 6.47 16.18
C SER A 59 15.59 5.05 15.98
N HIS A 60 15.55 4.57 14.74
CA HIS A 60 15.87 3.19 14.41
C HIS A 60 16.29 3.08 12.94
N ALA A 61 17.06 2.06 12.63
CA ALA A 61 17.46 1.79 11.26
C ALA A 61 16.25 1.39 10.39
N VAL A 62 16.31 1.72 9.11
CA VAL A 62 15.29 1.29 8.16
C VAL A 62 15.45 -0.20 7.88
N ALA A 63 14.36 -0.95 7.97
CA ALA A 63 14.37 -2.38 7.69
C ALA A 63 14.66 -2.65 6.21
N ASN A 64 15.34 -3.76 5.95
CA ASN A 64 15.54 -4.23 4.58
C ASN A 64 14.34 -5.11 4.18
N THR A 65 13.49 -4.57 3.31
CA THR A 65 12.26 -5.26 2.87
C THR A 65 12.52 -6.55 2.09
N LYS A 66 13.74 -6.77 1.63
CA LYS A 66 14.12 -8.03 0.99
C LYS A 66 14.23 -9.18 1.99
N ASN A 67 14.46 -8.88 3.26
CA ASN A 67 14.62 -9.88 4.31
C ASN A 67 13.33 -10.31 4.98
N GLY A 68 12.26 -9.58 4.73
CA GLY A 68 10.95 -9.89 5.31
C GLY A 68 10.07 -8.65 5.41
N SER A 69 8.83 -8.86 5.82
CA SER A 69 7.85 -7.78 6.00
C SER A 69 7.22 -7.89 7.37
N GLU A 70 7.21 -6.79 8.09
CA GLU A 70 6.49 -6.70 9.36
C GLU A 70 5.02 -6.34 9.12
N LEU A 71 4.74 -5.61 8.04
CA LEU A 71 3.44 -5.02 7.77
C LEU A 71 2.95 -5.40 6.39
N LEU A 72 1.68 -5.78 6.31
CA LEU A 72 0.95 -5.92 5.06
C LEU A 72 -0.20 -4.92 5.11
N ILE A 73 -0.26 -4.02 4.14
CA ILE A 73 -1.30 -3.00 4.08
C ILE A 73 -2.39 -3.47 3.12
N SER A 74 -3.58 -3.69 3.63
CA SER A 74 -4.72 -4.14 2.83
C SER A 74 -5.63 -2.97 2.51
N VAL A 75 -6.01 -2.88 1.24
CA VAL A 75 -6.95 -1.87 0.73
C VAL A 75 -8.11 -2.61 0.08
N ASP A 76 -9.33 -2.25 0.42
CA ASP A 76 -10.50 -2.91 -0.16
C ASP A 76 -10.74 -2.46 -1.61
N ALA A 77 -11.33 -3.36 -2.38
CA ALA A 77 -11.71 -3.12 -3.76
C ALA A 77 -13.22 -3.26 -3.91
N PRO A 78 -13.87 -2.43 -4.76
CA PRO A 78 -15.32 -2.49 -4.92
C PRO A 78 -15.80 -3.75 -5.62
N ASP A 79 -14.95 -4.35 -6.47
CA ASP A 79 -15.30 -5.54 -7.24
C ASP A 79 -14.04 -6.29 -7.69
N ARG A 80 -14.22 -7.45 -8.33
CA ARG A 80 -13.13 -8.27 -8.84
C ARG A 80 -12.39 -7.59 -9.99
N ALA A 81 -13.11 -6.86 -10.84
CA ALA A 81 -12.50 -6.16 -11.97
C ALA A 81 -11.47 -5.13 -11.50
N TYR A 82 -11.74 -4.46 -10.39
CA TYR A 82 -10.79 -3.51 -9.79
C TYR A 82 -9.50 -4.22 -9.38
N VAL A 83 -9.61 -5.39 -8.75
CA VAL A 83 -8.45 -6.20 -8.34
C VAL A 83 -7.61 -6.59 -9.55
N ASP A 84 -8.26 -7.10 -10.62
CA ASP A 84 -7.58 -7.47 -11.86
C ASP A 84 -6.88 -6.26 -12.49
N GLY A 85 -7.59 -5.13 -12.55
CA GLY A 85 -7.04 -3.90 -13.12
C GLY A 85 -5.85 -3.36 -12.33
N MET A 86 -5.88 -3.51 -11.02
CA MET A 86 -4.78 -3.07 -10.16
C MET A 86 -3.52 -3.89 -10.46
N ALA A 87 -3.64 -5.21 -10.64
CA ALA A 87 -2.50 -6.05 -10.99
C ALA A 87 -1.83 -5.56 -12.29
N ASP A 88 -2.62 -5.22 -13.30
CA ASP A 88 -2.10 -4.67 -14.55
C ASP A 88 -1.40 -3.31 -14.35
N LYS A 89 -1.99 -2.43 -13.56
CA LYS A 89 -1.41 -1.11 -13.27
C LYS A 89 -0.08 -1.23 -12.55
N VAL A 90 0.01 -2.11 -11.56
CA VAL A 90 1.25 -2.35 -10.81
C VAL A 90 2.36 -2.81 -11.75
N ALA A 91 2.06 -3.79 -12.60
CA ALA A 91 3.05 -4.32 -13.56
C ALA A 91 3.55 -3.22 -14.49
N ARG A 92 2.66 -2.38 -15.00
CA ARG A 92 3.03 -1.27 -15.90
C ARG A 92 3.78 -0.15 -15.20
N ALA A 93 3.51 0.07 -13.92
CA ALA A 93 4.14 1.13 -13.13
C ALA A 93 5.52 0.73 -12.56
N GLY A 94 5.96 -0.51 -12.78
CA GLY A 94 7.27 -0.98 -12.33
C GLY A 94 7.27 -1.58 -10.92
N GLY A 95 6.09 -1.88 -10.36
CA GLY A 95 5.99 -2.64 -9.12
C GLY A 95 6.08 -4.14 -9.39
N THR A 96 6.05 -4.91 -8.33
CA THR A 96 6.13 -6.37 -8.39
C THR A 96 4.82 -6.98 -7.90
N VAL A 97 4.15 -7.73 -8.76
CA VAL A 97 2.98 -8.52 -8.35
C VAL A 97 3.50 -9.82 -7.75
N PHE A 98 3.46 -9.96 -6.42
CA PHE A 98 3.94 -11.18 -5.78
C PHE A 98 2.84 -12.22 -5.62
N SER A 99 1.59 -11.83 -5.78
CA SER A 99 0.44 -12.74 -5.74
C SER A 99 -0.58 -12.28 -6.76
N GLU A 100 -0.79 -13.10 -7.80
CA GLU A 100 -1.76 -12.78 -8.85
C GLU A 100 -3.18 -12.82 -8.30
N PRO A 101 -4.14 -12.09 -8.95
CA PRO A 101 -5.54 -12.12 -8.52
C PRO A 101 -6.06 -13.54 -8.39
N GLN A 102 -6.65 -13.86 -7.24
CA GLN A 102 -7.18 -15.18 -6.99
C GLN A 102 -8.28 -15.15 -5.92
N GLU A 103 -9.17 -16.12 -6.01
CA GLU A 103 -10.20 -16.30 -5.01
C GLU A 103 -9.64 -17.06 -3.81
N VAL A 104 -10.03 -16.62 -2.60
CA VAL A 104 -9.62 -17.23 -1.35
C VAL A 104 -10.87 -17.55 -0.52
N GLN A 105 -11.01 -18.81 -0.13
CA GLN A 105 -12.09 -19.30 0.74
C GLN A 105 -13.51 -18.98 0.23
N GLY A 106 -13.66 -18.72 -1.07
CA GLY A 106 -14.97 -18.51 -1.69
C GLY A 106 -15.58 -17.12 -1.49
N TRP A 107 -14.97 -16.26 -0.67
CA TRP A 107 -15.54 -14.93 -0.38
C TRP A 107 -14.56 -13.76 -0.55
N MET A 108 -13.29 -14.04 -0.67
CA MET A 108 -12.27 -13.02 -0.93
C MET A 108 -11.71 -13.17 -2.34
N TYR A 109 -11.45 -12.04 -2.99
CA TYR A 109 -10.73 -12.01 -4.26
C TYR A 109 -9.64 -10.96 -4.14
N ASN A 110 -8.38 -11.38 -4.18
CA ASN A 110 -7.28 -10.47 -3.86
C ASN A 110 -6.07 -10.68 -4.74
N MET A 111 -5.23 -9.67 -4.77
CA MET A 111 -3.90 -9.71 -5.33
C MET A 111 -2.94 -9.02 -4.38
N GLY A 112 -1.66 -9.31 -4.49
CA GLY A 112 -0.63 -8.67 -3.68
C GLY A 112 0.47 -8.07 -4.52
N PHE A 113 0.99 -6.93 -4.10
CA PHE A 113 2.11 -6.32 -4.80
C PHE A 113 3.10 -5.69 -3.81
N ALA A 114 4.35 -5.59 -4.27
CA ALA A 114 5.38 -4.81 -3.59
C ALA A 114 5.60 -3.51 -4.35
N ASP A 115 5.67 -2.40 -3.63
CA ASP A 115 5.97 -1.10 -4.20
C ASP A 115 7.47 -0.97 -4.51
N PRO A 116 7.95 0.16 -5.07
CA PRO A 116 9.37 0.30 -5.42
C PRO A 116 10.35 0.08 -4.25
N ASP A 117 9.92 0.29 -3.03
CA ASP A 117 10.74 0.08 -1.84
C ASP A 117 10.55 -1.29 -1.20
N GLY A 118 9.69 -2.12 -1.77
CA GLY A 118 9.42 -3.47 -1.28
C GLY A 118 8.37 -3.54 -0.18
N HIS A 119 7.68 -2.45 0.11
CA HIS A 119 6.55 -2.50 1.05
C HIS A 119 5.42 -3.28 0.42
N ARG A 120 4.76 -4.12 1.22
CA ARG A 120 3.77 -5.07 0.71
C ARG A 120 2.35 -4.61 0.93
N TRP A 121 1.57 -4.74 -0.15
CA TRP A 121 0.18 -4.28 -0.23
C TRP A 121 -0.70 -5.42 -0.71
N ASN A 122 -1.92 -5.45 -0.21
CA ASN A 122 -2.94 -6.42 -0.58
C ASN A 122 -4.19 -5.65 -1.03
N ILE A 123 -4.65 -5.92 -2.24
CA ILE A 123 -5.89 -5.33 -2.77
C ILE A 123 -6.93 -6.42 -2.74
N VAL A 124 -8.00 -6.22 -1.99
CA VAL A 124 -8.94 -7.29 -1.69
C VAL A 124 -10.39 -6.84 -1.87
N HIS A 125 -11.13 -7.62 -2.65
CA HIS A 125 -12.59 -7.51 -2.71
C HIS A 125 -13.18 -8.56 -1.77
N LEU A 126 -14.05 -8.12 -0.89
CA LEU A 126 -14.69 -8.97 0.09
C LEU A 126 -16.16 -9.15 -0.28
N ASP A 127 -16.56 -10.38 -0.52
CA ASP A 127 -17.95 -10.75 -0.76
C ASP A 127 -18.56 -11.20 0.56
N TRP A 128 -19.09 -10.24 1.29
CA TRP A 128 -19.63 -10.47 2.64
C TRP A 128 -20.78 -11.46 2.68
N ASP A 129 -21.54 -11.60 1.56
CA ASP A 129 -22.66 -12.53 1.47
C ASP A 129 -22.21 -14.00 1.48
N ASN A 130 -20.96 -14.24 1.06
CA ASN A 130 -20.37 -15.58 1.00
C ASN A 130 -19.33 -15.81 2.09
N GLN A 131 -19.31 -14.98 3.13
CA GLN A 131 -18.37 -15.12 4.24
C GLN A 131 -18.57 -16.49 4.92
N PRO A 132 -17.48 -17.25 5.18
CA PRO A 132 -17.59 -18.51 5.89
C PRO A 132 -18.17 -18.35 7.28
N GLU A 133 -18.99 -19.31 7.69
CA GLU A 133 -19.49 -19.37 9.07
C GLU A 133 -18.37 -19.82 10.01
N GLU A 134 -18.35 -19.25 11.19
CA GLU A 134 -17.39 -19.63 12.23
C GLU A 134 -17.74 -20.95 12.89
#